data_7b111efcd3b6481451e2987c126a33b1
#
_entry.id   7b111efcd3b6481451e2987c126a33b1
#
_cell.length_a   1.000
_cell.length_b   1.000
_cell.length_c   1.000
_cell.angle_alpha   90.00
_cell.angle_beta   90.00
_cell.angle_gamma   90.00
#
_symmetry.space_group_name_H-M   'P 1'
#
loop_
_entity.id
_entity.type
_entity.pdbx_description
1 polymer ?
#
loop_
_entity_poly.entity_id
_entity_poly.type
_entity_poly.pdbx_seq_one_letter_code
_entity_poly.pdbx_strand_id
1 'polypeptide(L)'
;MITRRLFLAALASAPLAACQNRRIIEAPVASGYDDSAWYIGSLEDRPFNVPLVDRSRMRPELARQTVAYDGSERPGTIVVDIDKRFLYLVEPGGQALRYGVGVGRQGFSWRGIASVGRKGVWPAWSPTTTMVSLKPDLPRYREAGLDNPLGARALYLYQDGRDILFRIHGTNEPWSIGEQVSSGCIRMLNEDIVDLYNRVPAGTTVYVKRNGRYRV
;
A
#
# COMPACT_ATOMS: atom_id res chain seq x y z
N MET A 1 -49.87 57.57 29.70
CA MET A 1 -49.33 57.39 28.35
C MET A 1 -48.17 56.42 28.49
N ILE A 2 -48.33 55.12 28.13
CA ILE A 2 -47.32 54.08 28.26
C ILE A 2 -46.99 53.60 26.86
N THR A 3 -45.76 53.89 26.39
CA THR A 3 -45.26 53.48 25.07
C THR A 3 -44.59 52.11 25.21
N ARG A 4 -45.23 51.12 24.59
CA ARG A 4 -44.67 49.75 24.44
C ARG A 4 -43.57 49.76 23.38
N ARG A 5 -42.35 49.47 23.75
CA ARG A 5 -41.24 49.12 22.81
C ARG A 5 -41.30 47.66 22.48
N LEU A 6 -41.58 47.34 21.21
CA LEU A 6 -41.44 46.00 20.64
C LEU A 6 -39.96 45.70 20.41
N PHE A 7 -39.45 44.65 21.04
CA PHE A 7 -38.15 44.03 20.69
C PHE A 7 -38.39 43.01 19.60
N LEU A 8 -37.89 43.27 18.41
CA LEU A 8 -37.74 42.25 17.36
C LEU A 8 -36.50 41.40 17.65
N ALA A 9 -36.71 40.15 18.00
CA ALA A 9 -35.63 39.16 18.06
C ALA A 9 -35.35 38.66 16.65
N ALA A 10 -34.18 38.99 16.13
CA ALA A 10 -33.69 38.44 14.87
C ALA A 10 -33.17 37.02 15.14
N LEU A 11 -33.85 36.00 14.62
CA LEU A 11 -33.36 34.63 14.57
C LEU A 11 -32.27 34.55 13.51
N ALA A 12 -31.03 34.45 13.96
CA ALA A 12 -29.89 34.09 13.09
C ALA A 12 -29.97 32.59 12.75
N SER A 13 -30.38 32.29 11.54
CA SER A 13 -30.28 30.94 10.97
C SER A 13 -28.82 30.62 10.65
N ALA A 14 -28.19 29.79 11.48
CA ALA A 14 -26.89 29.21 11.15
C ALA A 14 -27.03 28.24 9.96
N PRO A 15 -26.18 28.35 8.94
CA PRO A 15 -26.19 27.37 7.86
C PRO A 15 -25.70 26.01 8.42
N LEU A 16 -26.56 25.01 8.34
CA LEU A 16 -26.18 23.61 8.48
C LEU A 16 -25.07 23.31 7.46
N ALA A 17 -23.84 23.16 7.95
CA ALA A 17 -22.75 22.65 7.15
C ALA A 17 -23.14 21.23 6.66
N ALA A 18 -23.53 21.15 5.41
CA ALA A 18 -23.76 19.88 4.74
C ALA A 18 -22.47 19.06 4.83
N CYS A 19 -22.51 17.96 5.56
CA CYS A 19 -21.51 16.90 5.45
C CYS A 19 -21.44 16.52 3.98
N GLN A 20 -20.44 17.04 3.26
CA GLN A 20 -20.14 16.58 1.92
C GLN A 20 -19.77 15.11 2.03
N ASN A 21 -20.71 14.26 1.64
CA ASN A 21 -20.46 12.87 1.34
C ASN A 21 -19.32 12.84 0.31
N ARG A 22 -18.07 12.66 0.78
CA ARG A 22 -16.95 12.39 -0.08
C ARG A 22 -17.26 11.08 -0.80
N ARG A 23 -17.76 11.20 -2.03
CA ARG A 23 -17.84 10.07 -2.94
C ARG A 23 -16.42 9.46 -2.98
N ILE A 24 -16.32 8.26 -2.47
CA ILE A 24 -15.14 7.42 -2.71
C ILE A 24 -15.14 7.25 -4.22
N ILE A 25 -14.23 7.94 -4.89
CA ILE A 25 -13.99 7.71 -6.31
C ILE A 25 -13.34 6.33 -6.34
N GLU A 26 -14.16 5.31 -6.59
CA GLU A 26 -13.67 3.99 -6.91
C GLU A 26 -12.73 4.16 -8.10
N ALA A 27 -11.45 3.79 -7.91
CA ALA A 27 -10.65 3.49 -9.07
C ALA A 27 -11.43 2.42 -9.84
N PRO A 28 -11.67 2.60 -11.14
CA PRO A 28 -12.46 1.66 -11.91
C PRO A 28 -11.88 0.27 -11.68
N VAL A 29 -12.72 -0.66 -11.21
CA VAL A 29 -12.43 -2.07 -11.34
C VAL A 29 -12.48 -2.29 -12.83
N ALA A 30 -11.32 -2.26 -13.47
CA ALA A 30 -11.20 -2.45 -14.90
C ALA A 30 -11.54 -3.91 -15.24
N SER A 31 -12.82 -4.18 -15.36
CA SER A 31 -13.29 -5.23 -16.23
C SER A 31 -13.12 -4.71 -17.66
N GLY A 32 -12.01 -5.03 -18.30
CA GLY A 32 -11.76 -4.65 -19.67
C GLY A 32 -10.40 -4.03 -19.99
N TYR A 33 -9.49 -3.91 -19.05
CA TYR A 33 -8.10 -3.66 -19.38
C TYR A 33 -7.52 -4.95 -19.96
N ASP A 34 -6.98 -4.87 -21.18
CA ASP A 34 -6.09 -5.90 -21.70
C ASP A 34 -4.80 -5.86 -20.88
N ASP A 35 -4.79 -6.59 -19.76
CA ASP A 35 -3.65 -6.67 -18.84
C ASP A 35 -2.39 -7.21 -19.54
N SER A 36 -2.55 -7.90 -20.69
CA SER A 36 -1.44 -8.43 -21.48
C SER A 36 -0.49 -7.31 -21.94
N ALA A 37 -1.02 -6.12 -22.21
CA ALA A 37 -0.23 -4.96 -22.62
C ALA A 37 0.77 -4.46 -21.56
N TRP A 38 0.60 -4.87 -20.29
CA TRP A 38 1.51 -4.50 -19.21
C TRP A 38 2.71 -5.43 -19.06
N TYR A 39 2.72 -6.56 -19.75
CA TYR A 39 3.71 -7.61 -19.52
C TYR A 39 4.51 -7.90 -20.78
N ILE A 40 5.83 -8.07 -20.60
CA ILE A 40 6.78 -8.38 -21.67
C ILE A 40 7.34 -9.81 -21.57
N GLY A 41 6.88 -10.60 -20.60
CA GLY A 41 7.36 -11.95 -20.37
C GLY A 41 7.04 -12.43 -18.95
N SER A 42 7.79 -13.42 -18.50
CA SER A 42 7.68 -13.94 -17.14
C SER A 42 9.01 -14.50 -16.64
N LEU A 43 9.18 -14.51 -15.32
CA LEU A 43 10.23 -15.26 -14.62
C LEU A 43 9.68 -16.62 -14.21
N GLU A 44 10.51 -17.65 -14.31
CA GLU A 44 10.17 -18.97 -13.78
C GLU A 44 9.99 -18.91 -12.26
N ASP A 45 8.86 -19.39 -11.78
CA ASP A 45 8.51 -19.52 -10.37
C ASP A 45 7.47 -20.63 -10.19
N ARG A 46 7.22 -21.07 -8.96
CA ARG A 46 6.24 -22.11 -8.67
C ARG A 46 5.28 -21.65 -7.57
N PRO A 47 3.99 -21.99 -7.69
CA PRO A 47 3.35 -22.79 -8.75
C PRO A 47 3.04 -22.01 -10.04
N PHE A 48 3.22 -20.69 -10.06
CA PHE A 48 2.93 -19.81 -11.22
C PHE A 48 4.15 -19.02 -11.61
N ASN A 49 4.38 -18.80 -12.90
CA ASN A 49 5.42 -17.88 -13.36
C ASN A 49 5.08 -16.45 -12.97
N VAL A 50 6.10 -15.67 -12.59
CA VAL A 50 5.95 -14.27 -12.22
C VAL A 50 5.89 -13.41 -13.48
N PRO A 51 4.78 -12.70 -13.76
CA PRO A 51 4.73 -11.78 -14.89
C PRO A 51 5.75 -10.66 -14.76
N LEU A 52 6.47 -10.34 -15.85
CA LEU A 52 7.41 -9.24 -15.93
C LEU A 52 6.74 -8.02 -16.54
N VAL A 53 6.72 -6.93 -15.79
CA VAL A 53 6.10 -5.68 -16.21
C VAL A 53 6.99 -4.95 -17.22
N ASP A 54 6.36 -4.44 -18.29
CA ASP A 54 6.98 -3.48 -19.19
C ASP A 54 7.26 -2.16 -18.47
N ARG A 55 8.51 -1.98 -18.05
CA ARG A 55 8.96 -0.80 -17.30
C ARG A 55 8.85 0.50 -18.10
N SER A 56 8.75 0.44 -19.43
CA SER A 56 8.56 1.63 -20.27
C SER A 56 7.19 2.30 -20.04
N ARG A 57 6.22 1.55 -19.49
CA ARG A 57 4.87 2.05 -19.13
C ARG A 57 4.82 2.75 -17.77
N MET A 58 5.92 2.76 -17.05
CA MET A 58 6.01 3.31 -15.71
C MET A 58 6.89 4.56 -15.70
N ARG A 59 6.68 5.39 -14.69
CA ARG A 59 7.61 6.49 -14.42
C ARG A 59 8.99 5.90 -14.08
N PRO A 60 10.08 6.36 -14.73
CA PRO A 60 11.42 5.77 -14.58
C PRO A 60 11.91 5.71 -13.13
N GLU A 61 11.53 6.69 -12.30
CA GLU A 61 11.92 6.77 -10.89
C GLU A 61 11.34 5.64 -10.03
N LEU A 62 10.26 4.98 -10.49
CA LEU A 62 9.64 3.84 -9.80
C LEU A 62 10.38 2.53 -10.05
N ALA A 63 11.29 2.50 -11.01
CA ALA A 63 12.11 1.33 -11.25
C ALA A 63 13.01 1.02 -10.04
N ARG A 64 13.19 -0.28 -9.78
CA ARG A 64 14.14 -0.75 -8.76
C ARG A 64 15.55 -0.28 -9.11
N GLN A 65 16.22 0.38 -8.15
CA GLN A 65 17.57 0.90 -8.34
C GLN A 65 18.28 1.13 -7.00
N THR A 66 19.60 1.01 -7.00
CA THR A 66 20.42 1.42 -5.84
C THR A 66 20.52 2.95 -5.83
N VAL A 67 20.30 3.53 -4.65
CA VAL A 67 20.36 4.98 -4.42
C VAL A 67 21.18 5.29 -3.18
N ALA A 68 21.71 6.53 -3.08
CA ALA A 68 22.24 7.03 -1.83
C ALA A 68 21.14 7.08 -0.76
N TYR A 69 21.48 6.71 0.48
CA TYR A 69 20.57 6.68 1.61
C TYR A 69 21.17 7.39 2.79
N ASP A 70 20.54 8.47 3.22
CA ASP A 70 20.97 9.36 4.31
C ASP A 70 20.23 9.10 5.64
N GLY A 71 19.36 8.07 5.69
CA GLY A 71 18.66 7.68 6.91
C GLY A 71 19.59 7.02 7.93
N SER A 72 19.14 7.01 9.18
CA SER A 72 19.88 6.42 10.31
C SER A 72 19.59 4.95 10.56
N GLU A 73 18.70 4.35 9.76
CA GLU A 73 18.31 2.95 9.92
C GLU A 73 19.44 2.00 9.53
N ARG A 74 19.57 0.92 10.30
CA ARG A 74 20.65 -0.06 10.13
C ARG A 74 20.51 -0.83 8.80
N PRO A 75 21.63 -1.23 8.17
CA PRO A 75 21.61 -2.14 7.03
C PRO A 75 20.81 -3.41 7.35
N GLY A 76 20.08 -3.89 6.34
CA GLY A 76 19.17 -5.04 6.45
C GLY A 76 17.76 -4.67 6.90
N THR A 77 17.46 -3.39 7.19
CA THR A 77 16.10 -2.94 7.52
C THR A 77 15.33 -2.51 6.28
N ILE A 78 14.02 -2.60 6.37
CA ILE A 78 13.09 -2.06 5.36
C ILE A 78 12.57 -0.71 5.85
N VAL A 79 12.58 0.30 4.99
CA VAL A 79 11.98 1.60 5.26
C VAL A 79 10.97 1.93 4.17
N VAL A 80 9.71 2.11 4.55
CA VAL A 80 8.64 2.53 3.63
C VAL A 80 8.35 4.01 3.85
N ASP A 81 8.55 4.81 2.82
CA ASP A 81 8.14 6.21 2.77
C ASP A 81 6.82 6.32 2.00
N ILE A 82 5.73 6.46 2.74
CA ILE A 82 4.38 6.49 2.18
C ILE A 82 4.18 7.71 1.26
N ASP A 83 4.75 8.85 1.62
CA ASP A 83 4.53 10.10 0.88
C ASP A 83 5.30 10.09 -0.45
N LYS A 84 6.53 9.57 -0.43
CA LYS A 84 7.36 9.40 -1.63
C LYS A 84 6.94 8.20 -2.47
N ARG A 85 6.18 7.23 -1.90
CA ARG A 85 5.78 5.97 -2.53
C ARG A 85 6.98 5.11 -2.93
N PHE A 86 7.95 5.04 -2.01
CA PHE A 86 9.13 4.20 -2.13
C PHE A 86 9.29 3.28 -0.92
N LEU A 87 9.85 2.12 -1.19
CA LEU A 87 10.39 1.22 -0.19
C LEU A 87 11.89 1.15 -0.40
N TYR A 88 12.64 1.22 0.69
CA TYR A 88 14.09 1.13 0.74
C TYR A 88 14.48 -0.12 1.53
N LEU A 89 15.28 -1.00 0.94
CA LEU A 89 16.07 -1.98 1.70
C LEU A 89 17.42 -1.34 1.96
N VAL A 90 17.68 -1.00 3.22
CA VAL A 90 18.92 -0.31 3.62
C VAL A 90 20.10 -1.26 3.44
N GLU A 91 21.14 -0.81 2.76
CA GLU A 91 22.37 -1.54 2.49
C GLU A 91 23.56 -0.89 3.20
N PRO A 92 24.70 -1.59 3.35
CA PRO A 92 25.93 -1.00 3.88
C PRO A 92 26.44 0.15 2.98
N GLY A 93 27.27 1.05 3.54
CA GLY A 93 27.93 2.10 2.76
C GLY A 93 27.05 3.30 2.41
N GLY A 94 25.98 3.55 3.17
CA GLY A 94 25.11 4.71 2.92
C GLY A 94 24.27 4.56 1.65
N GLN A 95 23.90 3.36 1.31
CA GLN A 95 23.09 3.03 0.14
C GLN A 95 21.81 2.31 0.54
N ALA A 96 20.84 2.28 -0.36
CA ALA A 96 19.67 1.43 -0.27
C ALA A 96 19.22 0.97 -1.65
N LEU A 97 18.70 -0.25 -1.72
CA LEU A 97 17.95 -0.70 -2.87
C LEU A 97 16.53 -0.16 -2.75
N ARG A 98 16.16 0.73 -3.67
CA ARG A 98 14.86 1.41 -3.68
C ARG A 98 13.92 0.74 -4.66
N TYR A 99 12.66 0.57 -4.25
CA TYR A 99 11.56 0.05 -5.04
C TYR A 99 10.43 1.06 -5.09
N GLY A 100 9.77 1.23 -6.23
CA GLY A 100 8.50 1.94 -6.33
C GLY A 100 7.38 1.12 -5.68
N VAL A 101 6.49 1.77 -4.93
CA VAL A 101 5.38 1.08 -4.26
C VAL A 101 4.05 1.79 -4.44
N GLY A 102 2.96 1.02 -4.47
CA GLY A 102 1.62 1.52 -4.25
C GLY A 102 1.30 1.52 -2.76
N VAL A 103 0.60 2.54 -2.28
CA VAL A 103 0.33 2.72 -0.84
C VAL A 103 -1.17 2.88 -0.56
N GLY A 104 -1.54 2.78 0.71
CA GLY A 104 -2.90 2.99 1.15
C GLY A 104 -3.38 4.42 0.91
N ARG A 105 -4.68 4.57 0.60
CA ARG A 105 -5.35 5.87 0.54
C ARG A 105 -5.16 6.63 1.86
N GLN A 106 -5.26 7.94 1.81
CA GLN A 106 -5.14 8.77 3.00
C GLN A 106 -6.12 8.31 4.10
N GLY A 107 -5.61 8.09 5.31
CA GLY A 107 -6.38 7.57 6.44
C GLY A 107 -6.35 6.05 6.63
N PHE A 108 -5.95 5.26 5.63
CA PHE A 108 -5.89 3.80 5.71
C PHE A 108 -4.46 3.25 5.93
N SER A 109 -3.43 4.06 5.76
CA SER A 109 -2.05 3.60 5.91
C SER A 109 -1.62 3.59 7.37
N TRP A 110 -1.24 2.43 7.87
CA TRP A 110 -0.56 2.30 9.15
C TRP A 110 0.85 2.91 9.08
N ARG A 111 1.35 3.43 10.19
CA ARG A 111 2.72 3.92 10.36
C ARG A 111 3.27 3.48 11.70
N GLY A 112 4.53 3.15 11.75
CA GLY A 112 5.17 2.67 12.97
C GLY A 112 6.39 1.81 12.68
N ILE A 113 6.76 1.03 13.67
CA ILE A 113 7.83 0.05 13.59
C ILE A 113 7.20 -1.33 13.75
N ALA A 114 7.53 -2.23 12.84
CA ALA A 114 7.08 -3.61 12.83
C ALA A 114 8.24 -4.55 12.47
N SER A 115 7.99 -5.83 12.47
CA SER A 115 8.91 -6.83 11.93
C SER A 115 8.20 -7.72 10.91
N VAL A 116 8.96 -8.31 10.00
CA VAL A 116 8.47 -9.38 9.13
C VAL A 116 8.25 -10.62 9.98
N GLY A 117 7.02 -10.89 10.40
CA GLY A 117 6.70 -12.05 11.25
C GLY A 117 6.50 -13.33 10.45
N ARG A 118 5.95 -13.24 9.24
CA ARG A 118 5.69 -14.37 8.34
C ARG A 118 5.90 -13.98 6.89
N LYS A 119 6.33 -14.95 6.10
CA LYS A 119 6.54 -14.81 4.66
C LYS A 119 5.64 -15.79 3.91
N GLY A 120 5.02 -15.37 2.81
CA GLY A 120 4.15 -16.22 1.99
C GLY A 120 4.58 -16.22 0.53
N VAL A 121 4.58 -17.41 -0.07
CA VAL A 121 4.77 -17.63 -1.52
C VAL A 121 3.41 -17.89 -2.11
N TRP A 122 3.02 -17.12 -3.13
CA TRP A 122 1.71 -17.18 -3.77
C TRP A 122 0.56 -17.36 -2.76
N PRO A 123 0.39 -16.40 -1.82
CA PRO A 123 -0.57 -16.57 -0.74
C PRO A 123 -2.00 -16.45 -1.24
N ALA A 124 -2.91 -17.20 -0.66
CA ALA A 124 -4.34 -16.96 -0.79
C ALA A 124 -4.72 -15.62 -0.14
N TRP A 125 -5.76 -15.00 -0.61
CA TRP A 125 -6.26 -13.72 -0.12
C TRP A 125 -7.67 -13.82 0.45
N SER A 126 -7.91 -13.11 1.54
CA SER A 126 -9.24 -12.83 2.08
C SER A 126 -9.34 -11.35 2.44
N PRO A 127 -10.48 -10.70 2.21
CA PRO A 127 -10.67 -9.32 2.61
C PRO A 127 -10.68 -9.19 4.13
N THR A 128 -10.17 -8.06 4.63
CA THR A 128 -10.34 -7.70 6.04
C THR A 128 -11.79 -7.29 6.31
N THR A 129 -12.20 -7.30 7.59
CA THR A 129 -13.53 -6.84 7.99
C THR A 129 -13.82 -5.42 7.49
N THR A 130 -12.83 -4.53 7.57
CA THR A 130 -12.93 -3.15 7.05
C THR A 130 -13.18 -3.12 5.55
N MET A 131 -12.47 -3.97 4.78
CA MET A 131 -12.68 -4.04 3.31
C MET A 131 -14.08 -4.51 2.97
N VAL A 132 -14.58 -5.52 3.69
CA VAL A 132 -15.95 -6.04 3.52
C VAL A 132 -16.99 -4.98 3.87
N SER A 133 -16.78 -4.20 4.94
CA SER A 133 -17.69 -3.12 5.32
C SER A 133 -17.74 -2.01 4.27
N LEU A 134 -16.61 -1.70 3.63
CA LEU A 134 -16.52 -0.67 2.59
C LEU A 134 -17.03 -1.15 1.22
N LYS A 135 -16.89 -2.45 0.95
CA LYS A 135 -17.30 -3.08 -0.31
C LYS A 135 -17.84 -4.49 -0.04
N PRO A 136 -19.15 -4.61 0.25
CA PRO A 136 -19.78 -5.89 0.62
C PRO A 136 -19.69 -6.98 -0.46
N ASP A 137 -19.59 -6.60 -1.73
CA ASP A 137 -19.54 -7.49 -2.90
C ASP A 137 -18.15 -8.10 -3.13
N LEU A 138 -17.14 -7.78 -2.31
CA LEU A 138 -15.83 -8.38 -2.44
C LEU A 138 -15.91 -9.91 -2.23
N PRO A 139 -15.18 -10.70 -3.05
CA PRO A 139 -15.02 -12.13 -2.81
C PRO A 139 -14.51 -12.38 -1.40
N ARG A 140 -15.09 -13.33 -0.71
CA ARG A 140 -14.67 -13.70 0.68
C ARG A 140 -13.33 -14.41 0.72
N TYR A 141 -12.92 -14.96 -0.42
CA TYR A 141 -11.66 -15.69 -0.57
C TYR A 141 -11.24 -15.71 -2.04
N ARG A 142 -9.92 -15.64 -2.26
CA ARG A 142 -9.28 -15.94 -3.56
C ARG A 142 -8.11 -16.87 -3.32
N GLU A 143 -8.03 -17.91 -4.10
CA GLU A 143 -6.88 -18.81 -4.10
C GLU A 143 -5.62 -18.12 -4.63
N ALA A 144 -4.49 -18.78 -4.44
CA ALA A 144 -3.25 -18.39 -5.11
C ALA A 144 -3.43 -18.36 -6.62
N GLY A 145 -2.90 -17.33 -7.28
CA GLY A 145 -3.05 -17.19 -8.73
C GLY A 145 -2.58 -15.83 -9.22
N LEU A 146 -2.54 -15.68 -10.55
CA LEU A 146 -2.08 -14.45 -11.20
C LEU A 146 -3.07 -13.28 -11.01
N ASP A 147 -4.33 -13.58 -10.79
CA ASP A 147 -5.41 -12.62 -10.51
C ASP A 147 -5.57 -12.29 -9.00
N ASN A 148 -4.75 -12.90 -8.14
CA ASN A 148 -4.81 -12.67 -6.70
C ASN A 148 -4.20 -11.31 -6.34
N PRO A 149 -4.91 -10.47 -5.56
CA PRO A 149 -4.41 -9.12 -5.21
C PRO A 149 -3.12 -9.09 -4.41
N LEU A 150 -2.73 -10.19 -3.73
CA LEU A 150 -1.46 -10.28 -3.00
C LEU A 150 -0.27 -10.61 -3.91
N GLY A 151 -0.52 -11.04 -5.15
CA GLY A 151 0.52 -11.39 -6.11
C GLY A 151 1.41 -12.54 -5.66
N ALA A 152 2.65 -12.54 -6.17
CA ALA A 152 3.58 -13.66 -6.04
C ALA A 152 4.12 -13.90 -4.63
N ARG A 153 4.25 -12.86 -3.79
CA ARG A 153 4.80 -12.94 -2.42
C ARG A 153 4.11 -11.97 -1.51
N ALA A 154 4.11 -12.30 -0.20
CA ALA A 154 3.70 -11.37 0.85
C ALA A 154 4.61 -11.47 2.07
N LEU A 155 4.96 -10.32 2.64
CA LEU A 155 5.60 -10.15 3.93
C LEU A 155 4.54 -9.64 4.91
N TYR A 156 4.22 -10.43 5.91
CA TYR A 156 3.22 -10.13 6.93
C TYR A 156 3.89 -9.42 8.09
N LEU A 157 3.39 -8.25 8.45
CA LEU A 157 4.01 -7.42 9.45
C LEU A 157 3.40 -7.66 10.84
N TYR A 158 4.27 -7.76 11.82
CA TYR A 158 3.95 -8.03 13.22
C TYR A 158 4.48 -6.93 14.11
N GLN A 159 3.73 -6.59 15.13
CA GLN A 159 4.15 -5.71 16.22
C GLN A 159 3.83 -6.43 17.54
N ASP A 160 4.79 -6.47 18.45
CA ASP A 160 4.64 -7.14 19.75
C ASP A 160 4.13 -8.59 19.64
N GLY A 161 4.65 -9.32 18.62
CA GLY A 161 4.27 -10.71 18.36
C GLY A 161 2.90 -10.91 17.72
N ARG A 162 2.16 -9.85 17.40
CA ARG A 162 0.82 -9.91 16.83
C ARG A 162 0.82 -9.45 15.38
N ASP A 163 0.08 -10.16 14.52
CA ASP A 163 -0.16 -9.75 13.15
C ASP A 163 -0.99 -8.46 13.14
N ILE A 164 -0.42 -7.36 12.63
CA ILE A 164 -1.09 -6.06 12.55
C ILE A 164 -1.97 -5.90 11.31
N LEU A 165 -2.19 -6.99 10.58
CA LEU A 165 -2.95 -7.03 9.33
C LEU A 165 -2.42 -6.09 8.23
N PHE A 166 -1.18 -5.63 8.37
CA PHE A 166 -0.47 -4.84 7.37
C PHE A 166 0.54 -5.72 6.63
N ARG A 167 0.65 -5.54 5.32
CA ARG A 167 1.43 -6.40 4.44
C ARG A 167 2.27 -5.57 3.47
N ILE A 168 3.43 -6.09 3.09
CA ILE A 168 4.15 -5.72 1.88
C ILE A 168 3.98 -6.89 0.92
N HIS A 169 3.39 -6.68 -0.25
CA HIS A 169 2.99 -7.78 -1.13
C HIS A 169 3.06 -7.40 -2.60
N GLY A 170 3.03 -8.40 -3.47
CA GLY A 170 2.90 -8.21 -4.91
C GLY A 170 1.56 -7.61 -5.32
N THR A 171 1.30 -7.56 -6.60
CA THR A 171 0.01 -7.10 -7.11
C THR A 171 -0.29 -7.69 -8.49
N ASN A 172 -1.56 -7.90 -8.77
CA ASN A 172 -2.08 -8.13 -10.11
C ASN A 172 -2.45 -6.82 -10.84
N GLU A 173 -2.22 -5.67 -10.20
CA GLU A 173 -2.51 -4.34 -10.73
C GLU A 173 -1.22 -3.50 -10.82
N PRO A 174 -0.32 -3.75 -11.81
CA PRO A 174 0.99 -3.06 -11.89
C PRO A 174 0.87 -1.54 -12.05
N TRP A 175 -0.21 -1.04 -12.66
CA TRP A 175 -0.51 0.39 -12.78
C TRP A 175 -0.74 1.10 -11.45
N SER A 176 -0.99 0.35 -10.37
CA SER A 176 -1.18 0.91 -9.01
C SER A 176 0.12 1.29 -8.31
N ILE A 177 1.28 0.94 -8.88
CA ILE A 177 2.58 1.31 -8.32
C ILE A 177 2.84 2.80 -8.55
N GLY A 178 3.23 3.47 -7.49
CA GLY A 178 3.36 4.93 -7.46
C GLY A 178 2.06 5.66 -7.10
N GLU A 179 0.95 4.94 -6.83
CA GLU A 179 -0.35 5.52 -6.54
C GLU A 179 -0.81 5.29 -5.08
N GLN A 180 -1.82 6.05 -4.65
CA GLN A 180 -2.47 5.92 -3.34
C GLN A 180 -3.85 5.27 -3.50
N VAL A 181 -3.88 3.98 -3.74
CA VAL A 181 -5.11 3.26 -4.12
C VAL A 181 -5.45 2.07 -3.23
N SER A 182 -4.50 1.58 -2.42
CA SER A 182 -4.73 0.39 -1.59
C SER A 182 -5.60 0.69 -0.36
N SER A 183 -6.14 -0.36 0.24
CA SER A 183 -6.87 -0.29 1.53
C SER A 183 -5.94 -0.29 2.76
N GLY A 184 -4.64 0.01 2.57
CA GLY A 184 -3.68 0.18 3.66
C GLY A 184 -2.32 -0.47 3.39
N CYS A 185 -2.28 -1.65 2.79
CA CYS A 185 -1.06 -2.42 2.53
C CYS A 185 -0.15 -1.76 1.48
N ILE A 186 1.10 -2.17 1.46
CA ILE A 186 2.13 -1.72 0.51
C ILE A 186 2.19 -2.69 -0.65
N ARG A 187 1.89 -2.20 -1.85
CA ARG A 187 1.94 -2.97 -3.10
C ARG A 187 3.28 -2.80 -3.78
N MET A 188 3.82 -3.88 -4.30
CA MET A 188 5.02 -3.91 -5.14
C MET A 188 4.72 -4.63 -6.46
N LEU A 189 5.52 -4.40 -7.48
CA LEU A 189 5.50 -5.27 -8.65
C LEU A 189 5.84 -6.70 -8.24
N ASN A 190 5.30 -7.70 -8.93
CA ASN A 190 5.54 -9.11 -8.56
C ASN A 190 7.02 -9.48 -8.60
N GLU A 191 7.75 -9.07 -9.62
CA GLU A 191 9.19 -9.30 -9.72
C GLU A 191 10.00 -8.54 -8.66
N ASP A 192 9.52 -7.40 -8.16
CA ASP A 192 10.19 -6.63 -7.11
C ASP A 192 9.95 -7.21 -5.72
N ILE A 193 8.72 -7.68 -5.44
CA ILE A 193 8.48 -8.37 -4.17
C ILE A 193 9.16 -9.73 -4.09
N VAL A 194 9.35 -10.43 -5.22
CA VAL A 194 10.15 -11.66 -5.25
C VAL A 194 11.61 -11.37 -4.92
N ASP A 195 12.19 -10.31 -5.49
CA ASP A 195 13.56 -9.88 -5.16
C ASP A 195 13.69 -9.51 -3.68
N LEU A 196 12.81 -8.65 -3.15
CA LEU A 196 12.82 -8.26 -1.74
C LEU A 196 12.63 -9.47 -0.81
N TYR A 197 11.67 -10.34 -1.14
CA TYR A 197 11.39 -11.55 -0.38
C TYR A 197 12.63 -12.44 -0.21
N ASN A 198 13.43 -12.60 -1.27
CA ASN A 198 14.64 -13.42 -1.24
C ASN A 198 15.78 -12.79 -0.43
N ARG A 199 15.78 -11.45 -0.29
CA ARG A 199 16.83 -10.72 0.44
C ARG A 199 16.58 -10.62 1.95
N VAL A 200 15.32 -10.66 2.38
CA VAL A 200 14.98 -10.36 3.78
C VAL A 200 14.49 -11.61 4.53
N PRO A 201 15.10 -11.92 5.69
CA PRO A 201 14.61 -12.99 6.57
C PRO A 201 13.36 -12.58 7.35
N ALA A 202 12.67 -13.55 7.95
CA ALA A 202 11.75 -13.27 9.04
C ALA A 202 12.51 -12.60 10.21
N GLY A 203 11.84 -11.71 10.93
CA GLY A 203 12.48 -10.87 11.95
C GLY A 203 12.99 -9.53 11.42
N THR A 204 13.11 -9.33 10.09
CA THR A 204 13.55 -8.06 9.52
C THR A 204 12.70 -6.90 10.02
N THR A 205 13.34 -5.86 10.55
CA THR A 205 12.68 -4.64 11.03
C THR A 205 12.15 -3.83 9.85
N VAL A 206 10.93 -3.31 10.01
CA VAL A 206 10.24 -2.49 9.00
C VAL A 206 9.79 -1.18 9.63
N TYR A 207 10.30 -0.08 9.09
CA TYR A 207 9.86 1.28 9.43
C TYR A 207 8.88 1.76 8.37
N VAL A 208 7.69 2.18 8.79
CA VAL A 208 6.70 2.81 7.88
C VAL A 208 6.55 4.26 8.29
N LYS A 209 7.01 5.18 7.44
CA LYS A 209 7.08 6.61 7.69
C LYS A 209 6.00 7.37 6.90
N ARG A 210 5.47 8.43 7.53
CA ARG A 210 4.68 9.47 6.86
C ARG A 210 5.15 10.83 7.37
N ASN A 211 5.31 11.81 6.49
CA ASN A 211 5.90 13.12 6.79
C ASN A 211 7.28 13.00 7.47
N GLY A 212 8.09 12.06 7.00
CA GLY A 212 9.41 11.77 7.57
C GLY A 212 9.40 11.14 8.97
N ARG A 213 8.23 10.82 9.54
CA ARG A 213 8.07 10.32 10.92
C ARG A 213 7.36 8.97 10.96
N TYR A 214 7.78 8.11 11.88
CA TYR A 214 7.03 6.93 12.31
C TYR A 214 6.49 7.15 13.73
N ARG A 215 5.45 6.42 14.11
CA ARG A 215 5.02 6.37 15.52
C ARG A 215 5.90 5.37 16.26
N VAL A 216 6.44 5.80 17.38
CA VAL A 216 7.05 4.92 18.40
C VAL A 216 5.94 4.40 19.29
#